data_f3c423bd5aed26c939c59b51cbca3e0b
#
_entry.id   f3c423bd5aed26c939c59b51cbca3e0b
#
_cell.length_a   1.000
_cell.length_b   1.000
_cell.length_c   1.000
_cell.angle_alpha   90.00
_cell.angle_beta   90.00
_cell.angle_gamma   90.00
#
_symmetry.space_group_name_H-M   'P 1'
#
loop_
_entity.id
_entity.type
_entity.pdbx_description
1 polymer ?
#
loop_
_entity_poly.entity_id
_entity_poly.type
_entity_poly.pdbx_seq_one_letter_code
_entity_poly.pdbx_strand_id
1 'polypeptide(L)'
;HYIRETFIKDQNPSQFVEIDNKYMKSLPRGIDLGPQSPSIFGSEDPKWKKMNYGPVQFWTIQVAPGNIAYKGIAVRLDEGPGGVSKGNKWILYDHDTMRVAAAWTGEGYIDWRGIAFDQSHGSHASLVGEKVFANPVGPGIANPKNGSFKDPRFLGRDGKPYGPLPREWTHYKGTYLHGGRAIIKYTIGDTLVHELPGYETLGNNIIITRTIEVNSSKKPLKFRIAPLNASVAVKGNENVKLLKADDGFYNIEIPPTNDKLNIKVLISSIDQIQLDKHIADSGNPITLDPLIQGSVKRWPTIVTTEGKNGGAESAF
;
A
#
# COMPACT_ATOMS: atom_id res chain seq x y z
N HIS A 1 26.91 -15.57 3.47
CA HIS A 1 27.77 -15.54 4.69
C HIS A 1 26.98 -15.95 5.93
N TYR A 2 25.87 -15.31 6.23
CA TYR A 2 25.06 -15.60 7.43
C TYR A 2 24.55 -17.05 7.49
N ILE A 3 24.02 -17.57 6.39
CA ILE A 3 23.55 -18.96 6.29
C ILE A 3 24.71 -19.93 6.52
N ARG A 4 25.89 -19.63 5.98
CA ARG A 4 27.07 -20.46 6.11
C ARG A 4 27.55 -20.56 7.55
N GLU A 5 27.56 -19.45 8.30
CA GLU A 5 27.99 -19.42 9.69
C GLU A 5 26.98 -20.05 10.65
N THR A 6 25.70 -19.93 10.35
CA THR A 6 24.63 -20.39 11.27
C THR A 6 24.32 -21.88 11.13
N PHE A 7 24.37 -22.42 9.91
CA PHE A 7 23.94 -23.79 9.63
C PHE A 7 25.09 -24.80 9.45
N ILE A 8 26.35 -24.35 9.31
CA ILE A 8 27.49 -25.21 9.00
C ILE A 8 28.58 -25.11 10.08
N LYS A 9 28.20 -24.59 11.25
CA LYS A 9 29.14 -24.34 12.35
C LYS A 9 29.91 -25.58 12.82
N ASP A 10 29.37 -26.77 12.62
CA ASP A 10 29.92 -28.04 13.05
C ASP A 10 30.46 -28.91 11.89
N GLN A 11 30.43 -28.40 10.65
CA GLN A 11 30.96 -29.12 9.51
C GLN A 11 32.35 -28.59 9.13
N ASN A 12 33.22 -29.50 8.72
CA ASN A 12 34.55 -29.16 8.30
C ASN A 12 34.54 -28.16 7.13
N PRO A 13 34.99 -26.90 7.31
CA PRO A 13 34.92 -25.88 6.28
C PRO A 13 35.63 -26.26 4.98
N SER A 14 36.63 -27.12 5.04
CA SER A 14 37.36 -27.58 3.86
C SER A 14 36.52 -28.51 2.97
N GLN A 15 35.68 -29.34 3.54
CA GLN A 15 34.77 -30.19 2.78
C GLN A 15 33.71 -29.37 2.03
N PHE A 16 33.23 -28.31 2.66
CA PHE A 16 32.24 -27.44 2.05
C PHE A 16 32.82 -26.61 0.88
N VAL A 17 34.03 -26.11 1.05
CA VAL A 17 34.75 -25.40 -0.03
C VAL A 17 35.00 -26.33 -1.22
N GLU A 18 35.29 -27.59 -0.95
CA GLU A 18 35.55 -28.59 -2.00
C GLU A 18 34.28 -28.94 -2.74
N ILE A 19 33.14 -29.06 -2.06
CA ILE A 19 31.81 -29.27 -2.65
C ILE A 19 31.41 -28.06 -3.52
N ASP A 20 31.56 -26.85 -3.03
CA ASP A 20 31.28 -25.62 -3.77
C ASP A 20 32.11 -25.52 -5.05
N ASN A 21 33.41 -25.77 -4.94
CA ASN A 21 34.29 -25.74 -6.09
C ASN A 21 33.98 -26.86 -7.10
N LYS A 22 33.62 -28.04 -6.64
CA LYS A 22 33.20 -29.15 -7.50
C LYS A 22 31.90 -28.85 -8.19
N TYR A 23 30.92 -28.29 -7.46
CA TYR A 23 29.64 -27.87 -8.01
C TYR A 23 29.80 -26.73 -9.00
N MET A 24 30.54 -25.69 -8.65
CA MET A 24 30.82 -24.56 -9.55
C MET A 24 31.61 -24.96 -10.79
N LYS A 25 32.49 -25.96 -10.69
CA LYS A 25 33.18 -26.52 -11.85
C LYS A 25 32.34 -27.42 -12.72
N SER A 26 31.29 -28.02 -12.14
CA SER A 26 30.35 -28.87 -12.88
C SER A 26 29.24 -28.09 -13.58
N LEU A 27 29.02 -26.84 -13.19
CA LEU A 27 28.10 -25.97 -13.90
C LEU A 27 28.69 -25.63 -15.27
N PRO A 28 27.98 -25.86 -16.38
CA PRO A 28 28.46 -25.46 -17.71
C PRO A 28 28.79 -23.96 -17.64
N ARG A 29 30.06 -23.62 -17.88
CA ARG A 29 30.50 -22.23 -18.01
C ARG A 29 29.84 -21.65 -19.25
N GLY A 30 28.93 -20.71 -19.03
CA GLY A 30 28.15 -20.13 -20.09
C GLY A 30 27.22 -21.20 -20.66
N ILE A 31 26.08 -21.37 -20.01
CA ILE A 31 24.93 -21.79 -20.78
C ILE A 31 24.78 -20.65 -21.78
N ASP A 32 25.28 -20.86 -22.99
CA ASP A 32 24.81 -20.07 -24.11
C ASP A 32 23.29 -20.35 -24.18
N LEU A 33 22.54 -19.44 -23.61
CA LEU A 33 21.07 -19.52 -23.61
C LEU A 33 20.54 -19.38 -25.04
N GLY A 34 21.45 -19.46 -26.01
CA GLY A 34 21.17 -19.12 -27.39
C GLY A 34 20.91 -17.61 -27.55
N PRO A 35 20.61 -17.14 -28.75
CA PRO A 35 20.08 -15.79 -28.90
C PRO A 35 18.87 -15.73 -27.98
N GLN A 36 19.01 -14.99 -26.89
CA GLN A 36 17.94 -14.82 -25.91
C GLN A 36 16.70 -14.52 -26.74
N SER A 37 15.74 -15.42 -26.71
CA SER A 37 14.43 -15.15 -27.26
C SER A 37 14.12 -13.74 -26.90
N PRO A 38 13.79 -12.84 -27.87
CA PRO A 38 13.58 -11.43 -27.60
C PRO A 38 12.82 -11.36 -26.31
N SER A 39 13.49 -10.88 -25.29
CA SER A 39 13.16 -11.27 -23.94
C SER A 39 11.67 -11.05 -23.81
N ILE A 40 10.95 -12.02 -23.26
CA ILE A 40 9.56 -11.80 -22.85
C ILE A 40 9.44 -10.47 -22.07
N PHE A 41 10.53 -9.91 -21.67
CA PHE A 41 10.79 -8.66 -21.01
C PHE A 41 10.95 -7.45 -21.95
N GLY A 42 11.22 -7.64 -23.22
CA GLY A 42 11.34 -6.57 -24.22
C GLY A 42 10.15 -6.47 -25.17
N SER A 43 9.09 -7.25 -24.98
CA SER A 43 7.88 -7.09 -25.76
C SER A 43 7.19 -5.79 -25.37
N GLU A 44 6.77 -4.99 -26.35
CA GLU A 44 5.98 -3.77 -26.17
C GLU A 44 4.70 -4.00 -25.35
N ASP A 45 4.25 -5.25 -25.24
CA ASP A 45 3.06 -5.66 -24.50
C ASP A 45 3.35 -6.88 -23.60
N PRO A 46 4.07 -6.69 -22.50
CA PRO A 46 4.41 -7.77 -21.60
C PRO A 46 3.15 -8.42 -21.02
N LYS A 47 3.15 -9.74 -20.95
CA LYS A 47 1.99 -10.55 -20.51
C LYS A 47 1.46 -10.14 -19.14
N TRP A 48 2.35 -9.70 -18.23
CA TRP A 48 1.94 -9.24 -16.88
C TRP A 48 1.07 -7.98 -16.89
N LYS A 49 1.12 -7.12 -17.91
CA LYS A 49 0.18 -6.01 -18.05
C LYS A 49 -1.28 -6.46 -18.09
N LYS A 50 -1.51 -7.67 -18.62
CA LYS A 50 -2.85 -8.24 -18.81
C LYS A 50 -3.27 -9.18 -17.69
N MET A 51 -2.38 -9.49 -16.75
CA MET A 51 -2.70 -10.40 -15.65
C MET A 51 -3.75 -9.82 -14.74
N ASN A 52 -4.62 -10.68 -14.25
CA ASN A 52 -5.58 -10.32 -13.20
C ASN A 52 -4.91 -10.48 -11.83
N TYR A 53 -4.48 -9.37 -11.25
CA TYR A 53 -3.90 -9.32 -9.90
C TYR A 53 -4.96 -9.23 -8.79
N GLY A 54 -6.25 -9.33 -9.14
CA GLY A 54 -7.33 -9.02 -8.20
C GLY A 54 -7.54 -7.52 -8.01
N PRO A 55 -8.44 -7.12 -7.09
CA PRO A 55 -8.77 -5.72 -6.86
C PRO A 55 -7.67 -4.94 -6.14
N VAL A 56 -6.68 -5.64 -5.58
CA VAL A 56 -5.55 -5.06 -4.82
C VAL A 56 -4.25 -5.67 -5.30
N GLN A 57 -3.24 -4.83 -5.46
CA GLN A 57 -1.88 -5.27 -5.73
C GLN A 57 -0.91 -4.68 -4.71
N PHE A 58 -0.06 -5.55 -4.16
CA PHE A 58 1.07 -5.15 -3.31
C PHE A 58 2.32 -5.07 -4.18
N TRP A 59 2.87 -3.86 -4.36
CA TRP A 59 4.03 -3.65 -5.22
C TRP A 59 4.80 -2.39 -4.82
N THR A 60 6.06 -2.30 -5.22
CA THR A 60 6.82 -1.05 -5.15
C THR A 60 6.39 -0.15 -6.30
N ILE A 61 5.79 1.01 -5.99
CA ILE A 61 5.24 1.92 -6.99
C ILE A 61 5.82 3.32 -6.80
N GLN A 62 6.37 3.87 -7.87
CA GLN A 62 6.87 5.24 -7.93
C GLN A 62 5.74 6.19 -8.33
N VAL A 63 5.43 7.12 -7.45
CA VAL A 63 4.42 8.16 -7.67
C VAL A 63 4.98 9.32 -8.50
N ALA A 64 6.23 9.65 -8.25
CA ALA A 64 7.02 10.68 -8.93
C ALA A 64 8.52 10.41 -8.65
N PRO A 65 9.46 11.05 -9.37
CA PRO A 65 10.87 10.93 -9.04
C PRO A 65 11.15 11.19 -7.56
N GLY A 66 11.75 10.21 -6.88
CA GLY A 66 12.04 10.28 -5.44
C GLY A 66 10.85 10.04 -4.51
N ASN A 67 9.63 9.94 -5.02
CA ASN A 67 8.43 9.61 -4.24
C ASN A 67 7.99 8.18 -4.53
N ILE A 68 8.42 7.25 -3.71
CA ILE A 68 8.20 5.83 -3.90
C ILE A 68 7.44 5.26 -2.70
N ALA A 69 6.41 4.48 -2.96
CA ALA A 69 5.78 3.59 -2.00
C ALA A 69 6.45 2.21 -2.13
N TYR A 70 7.44 1.93 -1.31
CA TYR A 70 8.22 0.67 -1.39
C TYR A 70 7.36 -0.55 -1.07
N LYS A 71 6.38 -0.41 -0.22
CA LYS A 71 5.35 -1.42 0.07
C LYS A 71 3.98 -0.84 -0.23
N GLY A 72 3.79 -0.50 -1.50
CA GLY A 72 2.53 0.07 -1.98
C GLY A 72 1.40 -0.94 -1.93
N ILE A 73 0.23 -0.49 -1.51
CA ILE A 73 -1.04 -1.21 -1.56
C ILE A 73 -1.92 -0.44 -2.54
N ALA A 74 -1.90 -0.86 -3.80
CA ALA A 74 -2.70 -0.24 -4.84
C ALA A 74 -4.08 -0.89 -4.88
N VAL A 75 -5.12 -0.10 -4.81
CA VAL A 75 -6.51 -0.54 -4.83
C VAL A 75 -7.19 0.03 -6.05
N ARG A 76 -7.85 -0.82 -6.82
CA ARG A 76 -8.79 -0.43 -7.86
C ARG A 76 -10.08 0.05 -7.22
N LEU A 77 -10.59 1.20 -7.67
CA LEU A 77 -11.80 1.81 -7.12
C LEU A 77 -13.05 1.51 -7.93
N ASP A 78 -12.91 1.42 -9.26
CA ASP A 78 -14.01 1.13 -10.17
C ASP A 78 -14.24 -0.38 -10.31
N GLU A 79 -15.47 -0.75 -10.59
CA GLU A 79 -15.88 -2.15 -10.76
C GLU A 79 -15.53 -2.67 -12.16
N GLY A 80 -15.51 -3.98 -12.31
CA GLY A 80 -15.35 -4.64 -13.60
C GLY A 80 -14.36 -5.81 -13.55
N PRO A 81 -14.26 -6.58 -14.64
CA PRO A 81 -13.37 -7.73 -14.73
C PRO A 81 -11.89 -7.29 -14.84
N GLY A 82 -10.97 -8.23 -14.58
CA GLY A 82 -9.55 -8.08 -14.88
C GLY A 82 -8.69 -7.44 -13.77
N GLY A 83 -9.23 -7.17 -12.60
CA GLY A 83 -8.49 -6.68 -11.43
C GLY A 83 -7.89 -5.28 -11.62
N VAL A 84 -6.85 -4.94 -10.84
CA VAL A 84 -6.24 -3.59 -10.82
C VAL A 84 -5.72 -3.15 -12.19
N SER A 85 -5.19 -4.05 -12.99
CA SER A 85 -4.61 -3.71 -14.30
C SER A 85 -5.64 -3.25 -15.34
N LYS A 86 -6.91 -3.46 -15.10
CA LYS A 86 -8.03 -3.14 -15.99
C LYS A 86 -8.95 -2.03 -15.49
N GLY A 87 -8.60 -1.41 -14.39
CA GLY A 87 -9.34 -0.27 -13.87
C GLY A 87 -9.05 1.02 -14.62
N ASN A 88 -9.78 2.07 -14.23
CA ASN A 88 -9.57 3.45 -14.66
C ASN A 88 -9.38 4.40 -13.48
N LYS A 89 -9.51 3.92 -12.27
CA LYS A 89 -9.39 4.70 -11.03
C LYS A 89 -8.74 3.90 -9.95
N TRP A 90 -7.72 4.49 -9.32
CA TRP A 90 -6.93 3.79 -8.31
C TRP A 90 -6.52 4.71 -7.18
N ILE A 91 -6.25 4.09 -6.03
CA ILE A 91 -5.62 4.73 -4.87
C ILE A 91 -4.44 3.87 -4.40
N LEU A 92 -3.39 4.50 -3.96
CA LEU A 92 -2.17 3.86 -3.48
C LEU A 92 -1.92 4.23 -2.02
N TYR A 93 -1.96 3.23 -1.14
CA TYR A 93 -1.47 3.34 0.23
C TYR A 93 0.00 2.92 0.30
N ASP A 94 0.74 3.52 1.19
CA ASP A 94 2.08 3.11 1.54
C ASP A 94 2.03 2.41 2.90
N HIS A 95 2.22 1.09 2.90
CA HIS A 95 2.19 0.26 4.10
C HIS A 95 3.12 0.77 5.21
N ASP A 96 4.32 1.26 4.85
CA ASP A 96 5.34 1.62 5.83
C ASP A 96 5.02 2.91 6.59
N THR A 97 4.23 3.79 6.00
CA THR A 97 3.89 5.10 6.57
C THR A 97 2.40 5.32 6.77
N MET A 98 1.58 4.38 6.31
CA MET A 98 0.11 4.47 6.27
C MET A 98 -0.38 5.79 5.63
N ARG A 99 0.41 6.36 4.72
CA ARG A 99 -0.03 7.48 3.89
C ARG A 99 -0.83 6.97 2.70
N VAL A 100 -1.77 7.74 2.23
CA VAL A 100 -2.24 7.63 0.86
C VAL A 100 -1.21 8.33 -0.01
N ALA A 101 -0.44 7.56 -0.78
CA ALA A 101 0.65 8.11 -1.57
C ALA A 101 0.16 8.87 -2.80
N ALA A 102 -0.89 8.37 -3.46
CA ALA A 102 -1.56 9.02 -4.57
C ALA A 102 -2.94 8.41 -4.82
N ALA A 103 -3.78 9.15 -5.57
CA ALA A 103 -4.89 8.62 -6.31
C ALA A 103 -4.80 9.13 -7.75
N TRP A 104 -5.13 8.28 -8.72
CA TRP A 104 -5.01 8.62 -10.14
C TRP A 104 -6.08 7.96 -10.99
N THR A 105 -6.26 8.49 -12.17
CA THR A 105 -7.27 8.07 -13.15
C THR A 105 -6.68 8.01 -14.55
N GLY A 106 -7.40 7.39 -15.47
CA GLY A 106 -7.06 7.40 -16.89
C GLY A 106 -6.91 6.00 -17.49
N GLU A 107 -6.33 5.97 -18.68
CA GLU A 107 -6.07 4.73 -19.37
C GLU A 107 -4.70 4.17 -18.96
N GLY A 108 -4.71 3.02 -18.29
CA GLY A 108 -3.51 2.35 -17.83
C GLY A 108 -3.26 2.55 -16.33
N TYR A 109 -2.77 1.48 -15.71
CA TYR A 109 -2.58 1.35 -14.27
C TYR A 109 -1.19 1.84 -13.84
N ILE A 110 -0.17 1.10 -14.22
CA ILE A 110 1.24 1.43 -13.99
C ILE A 110 2.08 1.08 -15.21
N ASP A 111 3.18 1.80 -15.36
CA ASP A 111 4.19 1.49 -16.37
C ASP A 111 5.17 0.45 -15.83
N TRP A 112 5.17 -0.70 -16.45
CA TRP A 112 6.03 -1.82 -16.10
C TRP A 112 7.42 -1.77 -16.76
N ARG A 113 7.67 -0.81 -17.65
CA ARG A 113 8.99 -0.65 -18.27
C ARG A 113 10.04 -0.38 -17.19
N GLY A 114 11.20 -0.99 -17.32
CA GLY A 114 12.27 -0.91 -16.35
C GLY A 114 12.15 -1.88 -15.17
N ILE A 115 11.02 -2.59 -14.98
CA ILE A 115 10.92 -3.71 -14.03
C ILE A 115 11.35 -5.01 -14.68
N ALA A 116 11.21 -5.11 -15.99
CA ALA A 116 11.82 -6.18 -16.73
C ALA A 116 13.33 -6.12 -16.44
N PHE A 117 13.91 -7.26 -16.11
CA PHE A 117 15.32 -7.43 -15.79
C PHE A 117 16.22 -7.01 -16.97
N ASP A 118 16.28 -5.71 -17.19
CA ASP A 118 17.21 -5.07 -18.11
C ASP A 118 18.58 -4.83 -17.45
N GLN A 119 18.79 -5.44 -16.27
CA GLN A 119 19.96 -5.28 -15.39
C GLN A 119 20.02 -3.94 -14.63
N SER A 120 19.03 -3.07 -14.77
CA SER A 120 18.96 -1.86 -13.94
C SER A 120 18.23 -2.14 -12.62
N HIS A 121 18.97 -2.22 -11.53
CA HIS A 121 18.44 -2.49 -10.19
C HIS A 121 17.75 -1.30 -9.53
N GLY A 122 17.51 -0.22 -10.23
CA GLY A 122 16.94 1.01 -9.66
C GLY A 122 15.57 1.40 -10.20
N SER A 123 14.98 0.60 -11.07
CA SER A 123 13.70 0.91 -11.69
C SER A 123 12.52 0.40 -10.85
N HIS A 124 11.52 1.26 -10.72
CA HIS A 124 10.26 0.94 -10.06
C HIS A 124 9.11 1.22 -11.02
N ALA A 125 8.03 0.41 -10.92
CA ALA A 125 6.81 0.69 -11.67
C ALA A 125 6.33 2.11 -11.36
N SER A 126 6.00 2.89 -12.37
CA SER A 126 5.51 4.26 -12.23
C SER A 126 4.02 4.33 -12.52
N LEU A 127 3.31 5.26 -11.88
CA LEU A 127 1.91 5.52 -12.18
C LEU A 127 1.76 5.95 -13.64
N VAL A 128 0.66 5.51 -14.27
CA VAL A 128 0.22 5.96 -15.60
C VAL A 128 -1.12 6.67 -15.46
N GLY A 129 -1.31 7.75 -16.22
CA GLY A 129 -2.52 8.55 -16.15
C GLY A 129 -2.37 9.80 -15.31
N GLU A 130 -3.50 10.43 -14.98
CA GLU A 130 -3.57 11.70 -14.29
C GLU A 130 -3.76 11.53 -12.79
N LYS A 131 -2.93 12.21 -12.01
CA LYS A 131 -3.05 12.20 -10.55
C LYS A 131 -4.14 13.17 -10.09
N VAL A 132 -5.13 12.67 -9.38
CA VAL A 132 -6.10 13.50 -8.65
C VAL A 132 -5.39 14.24 -7.51
N PHE A 133 -4.54 13.54 -6.77
CA PHE A 133 -3.61 14.11 -5.79
C PHE A 133 -2.44 13.16 -5.54
N ALA A 134 -1.37 13.68 -4.96
CA ALA A 134 -0.24 12.89 -4.48
C ALA A 134 0.35 13.52 -3.22
N ASN A 135 0.63 12.68 -2.23
CA ASN A 135 1.31 13.08 -1.00
C ASN A 135 2.80 12.74 -1.06
N PRO A 136 3.68 13.57 -0.50
CA PRO A 136 5.11 13.28 -0.42
C PRO A 136 5.41 12.08 0.49
N VAL A 137 6.65 11.60 0.45
CA VAL A 137 7.15 10.58 1.38
C VAL A 137 7.09 11.11 2.81
N GLY A 138 6.62 10.29 3.73
CA GLY A 138 6.52 10.61 5.15
C GLY A 138 5.26 10.02 5.80
N PRO A 139 5.06 10.24 7.09
CA PRO A 139 3.90 9.72 7.81
C PRO A 139 2.58 10.26 7.28
N GLY A 140 1.64 9.34 6.98
CA GLY A 140 0.26 9.70 6.64
C GLY A 140 -0.61 9.98 7.86
N ILE A 141 -0.11 9.64 9.03
CA ILE A 141 -0.79 9.75 10.32
C ILE A 141 0.19 10.38 11.30
N ALA A 142 -0.28 11.31 12.13
CA ALA A 142 0.55 11.90 13.17
C ALA A 142 0.86 10.89 14.29
N ASN A 143 1.98 11.06 14.93
CA ASN A 143 2.36 10.26 16.10
C ASN A 143 1.31 10.43 17.21
N PRO A 144 0.63 9.36 17.65
CA PRO A 144 -0.43 9.44 18.64
C PRO A 144 0.05 9.87 20.05
N LYS A 145 1.38 9.92 20.26
CA LYS A 145 1.96 10.38 21.53
C LYS A 145 2.08 11.91 21.60
N ASN A 146 2.36 12.57 20.48
CA ASN A 146 2.67 14.02 20.47
C ASN A 146 2.06 14.81 19.31
N GLY A 147 1.28 14.17 18.43
CA GLY A 147 0.62 14.81 17.28
C GLY A 147 1.54 15.24 16.14
N SER A 148 2.81 14.85 16.15
CA SER A 148 3.81 15.25 15.15
C SER A 148 3.79 14.35 13.91
N PHE A 149 4.00 14.96 12.72
CA PHE A 149 4.27 14.26 11.47
C PHE A 149 5.78 14.11 11.17
N LYS A 150 6.66 14.45 12.13
CA LYS A 150 8.11 14.31 11.94
C LYS A 150 8.43 12.81 11.74
N ASP A 151 9.04 12.50 10.62
CA ASP A 151 9.40 11.11 10.26
C ASP A 151 10.58 10.61 11.14
N PRO A 152 10.37 9.56 11.96
CA PRO A 152 11.41 9.02 12.84
C PRO A 152 12.22 7.90 12.18
N ARG A 153 11.91 7.54 10.93
CA ARG A 153 12.49 6.37 10.29
C ARG A 153 13.98 6.53 10.03
N PHE A 154 14.66 5.40 9.97
CA PHE A 154 16.07 5.35 9.66
C PHE A 154 16.36 5.93 8.28
N LEU A 155 17.41 6.75 8.19
CA LEU A 155 17.88 7.29 6.92
C LEU A 155 18.90 6.34 6.30
N GLY A 156 18.66 5.96 5.06
CA GLY A 156 19.60 5.21 4.25
C GLY A 156 20.83 6.03 3.86
N ARG A 157 21.74 5.42 3.13
CA ARG A 157 22.97 6.09 2.64
C ARG A 157 22.69 7.26 1.70
N ASP A 158 21.53 7.28 1.07
CA ASP A 158 21.05 8.34 0.18
C ASP A 158 20.26 9.45 0.93
N GLY A 159 20.25 9.39 2.26
CA GLY A 159 19.56 10.36 3.12
C GLY A 159 18.03 10.24 3.14
N LYS A 160 17.46 9.19 2.52
CA LYS A 160 16.01 8.97 2.51
C LYS A 160 15.56 8.05 3.64
N PRO A 161 14.34 8.25 4.16
CA PRO A 161 13.79 7.39 5.20
C PRO A 161 13.29 6.05 4.62
N TYR A 162 13.64 4.95 5.28
CA TYR A 162 13.27 3.59 4.90
C TYR A 162 12.61 2.83 6.04
N GLY A 163 11.86 1.80 5.66
CA GLY A 163 11.19 0.91 6.59
C GLY A 163 9.88 1.46 7.14
N PRO A 164 9.19 0.67 7.98
CA PRO A 164 7.93 1.07 8.56
C PRO A 164 8.09 2.06 9.71
N LEU A 165 7.03 2.84 9.95
CA LEU A 165 6.89 3.58 11.20
C LEU A 165 6.87 2.61 12.40
N PRO A 166 7.25 3.08 13.62
CA PRO A 166 7.15 2.26 14.82
C PRO A 166 5.73 1.68 15.00
N ARG A 167 5.62 0.45 15.44
CA ARG A 167 4.33 -0.25 15.59
C ARG A 167 3.37 0.46 16.55
N GLU A 168 3.91 1.09 17.58
CA GLU A 168 3.16 1.89 18.54
C GLU A 168 2.69 3.24 17.97
N TRP A 169 3.17 3.62 16.77
CA TRP A 169 2.65 4.76 16.05
C TRP A 169 1.52 4.34 15.12
N THR A 170 1.83 3.51 14.15
CA THR A 170 0.84 2.93 13.23
C THR A 170 1.32 1.60 12.71
N HIS A 171 0.38 0.68 12.46
CA HIS A 171 0.72 -0.64 11.98
C HIS A 171 -0.37 -1.21 11.09
N TYR A 172 -0.02 -1.51 9.84
CA TYR A 172 -0.90 -2.23 8.92
C TYR A 172 -1.22 -3.63 9.47
N LYS A 173 -2.51 -4.01 9.41
CA LYS A 173 -3.02 -5.26 9.96
C LYS A 173 -3.60 -6.20 8.91
N GLY A 174 -3.78 -5.74 7.69
CA GLY A 174 -4.32 -6.55 6.62
C GLY A 174 -5.35 -5.81 5.76
N THR A 175 -5.88 -6.54 4.80
CA THR A 175 -6.92 -6.05 3.89
C THR A 175 -8.05 -7.05 3.84
N TYR A 176 -9.28 -6.58 3.99
CA TYR A 176 -10.47 -7.36 3.69
C TYR A 176 -10.86 -7.14 2.23
N LEU A 177 -11.28 -8.20 1.56
CA LEU A 177 -11.83 -8.13 0.21
C LEU A 177 -13.29 -8.53 0.26
N HIS A 178 -14.17 -7.65 -0.24
CA HIS A 178 -15.60 -7.88 -0.26
C HIS A 178 -16.21 -7.30 -1.54
N GLY A 179 -16.78 -8.16 -2.40
CA GLY A 179 -17.44 -7.73 -3.62
C GLY A 179 -16.56 -6.87 -4.55
N GLY A 180 -15.29 -7.20 -4.70
CA GLY A 180 -14.32 -6.42 -5.50
C GLY A 180 -13.78 -5.17 -4.80
N ARG A 181 -14.28 -4.81 -3.62
CA ARG A 181 -13.80 -3.70 -2.80
C ARG A 181 -12.75 -4.17 -1.79
N ALA A 182 -11.83 -3.28 -1.42
CA ALA A 182 -10.79 -3.55 -0.45
C ALA A 182 -10.90 -2.61 0.74
N ILE A 183 -10.92 -3.15 1.94
CA ILE A 183 -10.92 -2.38 3.19
C ILE A 183 -9.56 -2.56 3.84
N ILE A 184 -8.85 -1.47 4.05
CA ILE A 184 -7.53 -1.46 4.68
C ILE A 184 -7.71 -1.40 6.19
N LYS A 185 -7.08 -2.35 6.89
CA LYS A 185 -7.09 -2.44 8.35
C LYS A 185 -5.73 -2.07 8.92
N TYR A 186 -5.71 -1.16 9.87
CA TYR A 186 -4.47 -0.74 10.56
C TYR A 186 -4.77 -0.22 11.96
N THR A 187 -3.73 0.02 12.74
CA THR A 187 -3.85 0.65 14.06
C THR A 187 -3.13 1.99 14.08
N ILE A 188 -3.61 2.91 14.94
CA ILE A 188 -2.93 4.14 15.34
C ILE A 188 -2.79 4.07 16.86
N GLY A 189 -1.56 3.83 17.33
CA GLY A 189 -1.40 3.35 18.70
C GLY A 189 -2.22 2.10 18.94
N ASP A 190 -3.09 2.14 19.95
CA ASP A 190 -4.00 1.03 20.29
C ASP A 190 -5.35 1.12 19.55
N THR A 191 -5.62 2.21 18.83
CA THR A 191 -6.90 2.43 18.14
C THR A 191 -6.92 1.69 16.82
N LEU A 192 -7.93 0.84 16.62
CA LEU A 192 -8.16 0.15 15.37
C LEU A 192 -8.90 1.06 14.38
N VAL A 193 -8.43 1.04 13.13
CA VAL A 193 -9.01 1.79 12.02
C VAL A 193 -9.26 0.85 10.85
N HIS A 194 -10.43 1.01 10.23
CA HIS A 194 -10.76 0.43 8.95
C HIS A 194 -11.00 1.55 7.94
N GLU A 195 -10.54 1.36 6.74
CA GLU A 195 -10.68 2.37 5.68
C GLU A 195 -11.10 1.73 4.37
N LEU A 196 -12.23 2.18 3.85
CA LEU A 196 -12.75 1.80 2.54
C LEU A 196 -12.52 2.97 1.56
N PRO A 197 -11.59 2.85 0.63
CA PRO A 197 -11.47 3.78 -0.47
C PRO A 197 -12.56 3.54 -1.51
N GLY A 198 -12.94 4.62 -2.20
CA GLY A 198 -13.92 4.60 -3.26
C GLY A 198 -13.82 5.86 -4.12
N TYR A 199 -14.84 6.10 -4.91
CA TYR A 199 -14.95 7.32 -5.70
C TYR A 199 -16.41 7.71 -5.91
N GLU A 200 -16.60 8.98 -6.24
CA GLU A 200 -17.84 9.57 -6.76
C GLU A 200 -17.52 10.37 -8.03
N THR A 201 -18.53 10.78 -8.74
CA THR A 201 -18.39 11.62 -9.94
C THR A 201 -19.23 12.87 -9.82
N LEU A 202 -18.70 13.99 -10.31
CA LEU A 202 -19.41 15.24 -10.51
C LEU A 202 -19.21 15.66 -11.97
N GLY A 203 -20.20 15.37 -12.82
CA GLY A 203 -20.01 15.44 -14.27
C GLY A 203 -18.89 14.49 -14.71
N ASN A 204 -17.89 15.03 -15.38
CA ASN A 204 -16.69 14.28 -15.81
C ASN A 204 -15.58 14.22 -14.76
N ASN A 205 -15.74 14.92 -13.64
CA ASN A 205 -14.70 15.00 -12.62
C ASN A 205 -14.80 13.83 -11.64
N ILE A 206 -13.65 13.35 -11.21
CA ILE A 206 -13.54 12.27 -10.23
C ILE A 206 -13.29 12.86 -8.85
N ILE A 207 -14.05 12.36 -7.89
CA ILE A 207 -13.90 12.65 -6.47
C ILE A 207 -13.51 11.35 -5.79
N ILE A 208 -12.30 11.29 -5.28
CA ILE A 208 -11.82 10.14 -4.49
C ILE A 208 -12.48 10.21 -3.12
N THR A 209 -13.02 9.09 -2.68
CA THR A 209 -13.63 8.99 -1.35
C THR A 209 -12.85 8.04 -0.46
N ARG A 210 -12.81 8.35 0.84
CA ARG A 210 -12.24 7.49 1.88
C ARG A 210 -13.26 7.43 3.02
N THR A 211 -13.93 6.29 3.17
CA THR A 211 -14.74 6.04 4.38
C THR A 211 -13.81 5.49 5.45
N ILE A 212 -13.63 6.23 6.52
CA ILE A 212 -12.73 5.89 7.63
C ILE A 212 -13.59 5.59 8.85
N GLU A 213 -13.48 4.37 9.33
CA GLU A 213 -14.10 3.90 10.56
C GLU A 213 -13.03 3.80 11.64
N VAL A 214 -13.20 4.56 12.71
CA VAL A 214 -12.28 4.61 13.85
C VAL A 214 -12.98 4.03 15.07
N ASN A 215 -12.36 3.03 15.70
CA ASN A 215 -12.85 2.54 16.99
C ASN A 215 -12.57 3.57 18.09
N SER A 216 -13.05 3.31 19.31
CA SER A 216 -12.80 4.18 20.46
C SER A 216 -11.32 4.55 20.57
N SER A 217 -11.04 5.82 20.83
CA SER A 217 -9.70 6.34 20.98
C SER A 217 -9.61 7.27 22.18
N LYS A 218 -8.65 6.99 23.06
CA LYS A 218 -8.39 7.85 24.25
C LYS A 218 -7.59 9.11 23.91
N LYS A 219 -7.06 9.20 22.69
CA LYS A 219 -6.21 10.29 22.22
C LYS A 219 -6.75 10.88 20.93
N PRO A 220 -6.49 12.17 20.65
CA PRO A 220 -6.81 12.72 19.35
C PRO A 220 -5.96 12.03 18.27
N LEU A 221 -6.58 11.81 17.12
CA LEU A 221 -5.94 11.24 15.95
C LEU A 221 -5.87 12.28 14.85
N LYS A 222 -4.72 12.35 14.15
CA LYS A 222 -4.54 13.28 13.02
C LYS A 222 -4.13 12.51 11.77
N PHE A 223 -4.81 12.78 10.68
CA PHE A 223 -4.55 12.19 9.37
C PHE A 223 -4.12 13.28 8.39
N ARG A 224 -3.02 13.08 7.68
CA ARG A 224 -2.66 13.90 6.52
C ARG A 224 -3.45 13.38 5.32
N ILE A 225 -4.22 14.26 4.70
CA ILE A 225 -5.19 13.87 3.67
C ILE A 225 -4.64 14.13 2.26
N ALA A 226 -4.40 15.39 1.94
CA ALA A 226 -3.95 15.81 0.60
C ALA A 226 -3.23 17.16 0.69
N PRO A 227 -2.40 17.53 -0.31
CA PRO A 227 -1.81 18.86 -0.41
C PRO A 227 -2.89 19.93 -0.60
N LEU A 228 -2.60 21.18 -0.22
CA LEU A 228 -3.55 22.29 -0.30
C LEU A 228 -3.97 22.69 -1.73
N ASN A 229 -3.30 22.19 -2.76
CA ASN A 229 -3.71 22.35 -4.15
C ASN A 229 -4.82 21.38 -4.59
N ALA A 230 -5.19 20.42 -3.75
CA ALA A 230 -6.41 19.63 -3.91
C ALA A 230 -7.57 20.31 -3.17
N SER A 231 -8.80 19.93 -3.48
CA SER A 231 -9.99 20.26 -2.71
C SER A 231 -10.35 19.10 -1.80
N VAL A 232 -10.69 19.37 -0.54
CA VAL A 232 -11.02 18.36 0.45
C VAL A 232 -12.27 18.75 1.21
N ALA A 233 -13.16 17.78 1.41
CA ALA A 233 -14.33 17.93 2.26
C ALA A 233 -14.51 16.69 3.16
N VAL A 234 -15.19 16.86 4.30
CA VAL A 234 -15.44 15.80 5.26
C VAL A 234 -16.92 15.76 5.62
N LYS A 235 -17.50 14.57 5.60
CA LYS A 235 -18.88 14.30 6.01
C LYS A 235 -18.92 13.25 7.11
N GLY A 236 -19.86 13.38 8.03
CA GLY A 236 -20.08 12.42 9.12
C GLY A 236 -20.16 13.12 10.47
N ASN A 237 -19.18 12.92 11.33
CA ASN A 237 -19.23 13.44 12.69
C ASN A 237 -18.78 14.91 12.76
N GLU A 238 -19.62 15.76 13.37
CA GLU A 238 -19.39 17.21 13.48
C GLU A 238 -18.18 17.60 14.37
N ASN A 239 -17.76 16.70 15.25
CA ASN A 239 -16.58 16.94 16.10
C ASN A 239 -15.26 16.73 15.35
N VAL A 240 -15.29 16.19 14.15
CA VAL A 240 -14.11 16.00 13.31
C VAL A 240 -13.78 17.29 12.58
N LYS A 241 -12.54 17.73 12.70
CA LYS A 241 -12.07 19.00 12.13
C LYS A 241 -11.23 18.75 10.88
N LEU A 242 -11.58 19.44 9.81
CA LEU A 242 -10.73 19.59 8.64
C LEU A 242 -9.89 20.87 8.80
N LEU A 243 -8.58 20.74 8.77
CA LEU A 243 -7.64 21.82 9.02
C LEU A 243 -6.73 22.02 7.83
N LYS A 244 -6.50 23.27 7.42
CA LYS A 244 -5.41 23.66 6.54
C LYS A 244 -4.18 23.89 7.43
N ALA A 245 -3.20 23.00 7.32
CA ALA A 245 -2.01 23.08 8.15
C ALA A 245 -0.91 23.91 7.48
N ASP A 246 -0.04 24.52 8.29
CA ASP A 246 1.07 25.36 7.83
C ASP A 246 2.11 24.57 7.04
N ASP A 247 2.11 23.23 7.16
CA ASP A 247 2.98 22.34 6.40
C ASP A 247 2.51 22.09 4.94
N GLY A 248 1.44 22.78 4.53
CA GLY A 248 0.94 22.75 3.15
C GLY A 248 -0.07 21.62 2.86
N PHE A 249 -0.67 21.03 3.88
CA PHE A 249 -1.61 19.92 3.75
C PHE A 249 -2.96 20.18 4.41
N TYR A 250 -3.98 19.51 3.88
CA TYR A 250 -5.19 19.26 4.63
C TYR A 250 -4.96 18.13 5.62
N ASN A 251 -5.26 18.39 6.87
CA ASN A 251 -5.25 17.41 7.94
C ASN A 251 -6.67 17.24 8.52
N ILE A 252 -7.01 16.02 8.90
CA ILE A 252 -8.21 15.73 9.68
C ILE A 252 -7.78 15.46 11.11
N GLU A 253 -8.45 16.11 12.05
CA GLU A 253 -8.30 15.84 13.47
C GLU A 253 -9.58 15.22 14.03
N ILE A 254 -9.46 14.03 14.59
CA ILE A 254 -10.53 13.29 15.26
C ILE A 254 -10.26 13.40 16.76
N PRO A 255 -11.17 13.98 17.54
CA PRO A 255 -11.02 14.06 18.99
C PRO A 255 -11.08 12.66 19.64
N PRO A 256 -10.67 12.53 20.91
CA PRO A 256 -10.92 11.30 21.65
C PRO A 256 -12.41 10.93 21.58
N THR A 257 -12.68 9.65 21.40
CA THR A 257 -14.04 9.12 21.29
C THR A 257 -14.18 7.81 22.05
N ASN A 258 -15.29 7.63 22.75
CA ASN A 258 -15.62 6.37 23.42
C ASN A 258 -16.31 5.38 22.50
N ASP A 259 -16.94 5.90 21.46
CA ASP A 259 -17.73 5.10 20.51
C ASP A 259 -17.02 5.02 19.15
N LYS A 260 -17.42 4.03 18.36
CA LYS A 260 -17.01 3.91 16.97
C LYS A 260 -17.52 5.13 16.18
N LEU A 261 -16.65 5.69 15.35
CA LEU A 261 -16.89 6.89 14.56
C LEU A 261 -16.63 6.60 13.08
N ASN A 262 -17.54 7.02 12.23
CA ASN A 262 -17.42 6.91 10.78
C ASN A 262 -17.42 8.29 10.15
N ILE A 263 -16.43 8.52 9.27
CA ILE A 263 -16.34 9.73 8.44
C ILE A 263 -16.13 9.35 6.99
N LYS A 264 -16.52 10.23 6.11
CA LYS A 264 -16.24 10.15 4.67
C LYS A 264 -15.47 11.39 4.26
N VAL A 265 -14.29 11.15 3.72
CA VAL A 265 -13.42 12.20 3.18
C VAL A 265 -13.57 12.19 1.67
N LEU A 266 -13.77 13.36 1.09
CA LEU A 266 -13.85 13.59 -0.34
C LEU A 266 -12.62 14.39 -0.77
N ILE A 267 -11.94 13.97 -1.83
CA ILE A 267 -10.71 14.60 -2.33
C ILE A 267 -10.80 14.71 -3.84
N SER A 268 -10.58 15.89 -4.40
CA SER A 268 -10.64 16.09 -5.83
C SER A 268 -9.70 17.21 -6.29
N SER A 269 -9.46 17.29 -7.58
CA SER A 269 -8.79 18.42 -8.24
C SER A 269 -9.75 19.54 -8.69
N ILE A 270 -11.07 19.38 -8.48
CA ILE A 270 -12.06 20.42 -8.79
C ILE A 270 -11.96 21.59 -7.81
N ASP A 271 -12.63 22.69 -8.14
CA ASP A 271 -12.74 23.84 -7.24
C ASP A 271 -13.42 23.47 -5.91
N GLN A 272 -12.96 24.06 -4.80
CA GLN A 272 -13.47 23.79 -3.46
C GLN A 272 -14.97 24.12 -3.33
N ILE A 273 -15.44 25.18 -3.97
CA ILE A 273 -16.87 25.56 -3.93
C ILE A 273 -17.73 24.50 -4.59
N GLN A 274 -17.26 23.89 -5.67
CA GLN A 274 -17.97 22.78 -6.33
C GLN A 274 -17.99 21.54 -5.44
N LEU A 275 -16.88 21.23 -4.77
CA LEU A 275 -16.82 20.11 -3.84
C LEU A 275 -17.72 20.33 -2.63
N ASP A 276 -17.75 21.53 -2.07
CA ASP A 276 -18.61 21.90 -0.92
C ASP A 276 -20.10 21.81 -1.27
N LYS A 277 -20.47 22.08 -2.50
CA LYS A 277 -21.86 21.86 -2.97
C LYS A 277 -22.13 20.35 -3.12
N HIS A 278 -21.19 19.59 -3.68
CA HIS A 278 -21.38 18.17 -3.91
C HIS A 278 -21.47 17.36 -2.60
N ILE A 279 -20.83 17.81 -1.52
CA ILE A 279 -20.88 17.09 -0.23
C ILE A 279 -22.30 16.95 0.33
N ALA A 280 -23.19 17.87 0.01
CA ALA A 280 -24.59 17.79 0.42
C ALA A 280 -25.27 16.57 -0.20
N ASP A 281 -25.01 16.32 -1.48
CA ASP A 281 -25.58 15.22 -2.26
C ASP A 281 -24.83 13.90 -2.06
N SER A 282 -23.58 13.96 -1.62
CA SER A 282 -22.79 12.78 -1.30
C SER A 282 -23.44 11.97 -0.19
N GLY A 283 -23.52 10.65 -0.34
CA GLY A 283 -24.04 9.74 0.67
C GLY A 283 -23.30 9.82 2.01
N ASN A 284 -23.98 9.55 3.10
CA ASN A 284 -23.34 9.47 4.42
C ASN A 284 -22.29 8.36 4.50
N PRO A 285 -21.30 8.46 5.39
CA PRO A 285 -20.36 7.37 5.63
C PRO A 285 -21.14 6.11 6.05
N ILE A 286 -20.81 4.99 5.39
CA ILE A 286 -21.41 3.69 5.70
C ILE A 286 -20.67 3.04 6.87
N THR A 287 -21.31 2.13 7.60
CA THR A 287 -20.63 1.22 8.52
C THR A 287 -19.88 0.15 7.74
N LEU A 288 -18.66 -0.17 8.17
CA LEU A 288 -17.83 -1.18 7.51
C LEU A 288 -18.02 -2.58 8.12
N ASP A 289 -18.74 -2.72 9.24
CA ASP A 289 -18.96 -4.00 9.92
C ASP A 289 -19.43 -5.14 8.99
N PRO A 290 -20.41 -4.95 8.09
CA PRO A 290 -20.83 -6.01 7.18
C PRO A 290 -19.74 -6.43 6.18
N LEU A 291 -18.80 -5.54 5.89
CA LEU A 291 -17.76 -5.74 4.88
C LEU A 291 -16.48 -6.37 5.44
N ILE A 292 -16.29 -6.33 6.76
CA ILE A 292 -15.10 -6.83 7.46
C ILE A 292 -15.35 -8.16 8.18
N GLN A 293 -16.51 -8.76 7.97
CA GLN A 293 -16.78 -10.10 8.47
C GLN A 293 -15.82 -11.08 7.78
N GLY A 294 -15.17 -11.91 8.60
CA GLY A 294 -14.28 -12.95 8.07
C GLY A 294 -15.03 -13.88 7.12
N SER A 295 -14.34 -14.35 6.09
CA SER A 295 -14.88 -15.42 5.24
C SER A 295 -15.16 -16.68 6.06
N VAL A 296 -16.10 -17.50 5.58
CA VAL A 296 -16.31 -18.85 6.13
C VAL A 296 -14.96 -19.55 6.24
N LYS A 297 -14.69 -20.16 7.41
CA LYS A 297 -13.46 -20.94 7.62
C LYS A 297 -13.34 -21.97 6.49
N ARG A 298 -12.33 -21.85 5.65
CA ARG A 298 -12.07 -22.82 4.57
C ARG A 298 -11.78 -24.23 5.12
N TRP A 299 -11.30 -24.30 6.34
CA TRP A 299 -10.90 -25.53 7.01
C TRP A 299 -11.73 -25.66 8.27
N PRO A 300 -12.55 -26.70 8.42
CA PRO A 300 -13.36 -26.93 9.62
C PRO A 300 -12.51 -27.29 10.82
N THR A 301 -11.26 -27.72 10.62
CA THR A 301 -10.28 -28.08 11.66
C THR A 301 -8.95 -27.41 11.38
N ILE A 302 -8.23 -27.05 12.44
CA ILE A 302 -6.82 -26.65 12.33
C ILE A 302 -6.05 -27.91 11.94
N VAL A 303 -5.45 -27.91 10.74
CA VAL A 303 -4.49 -28.93 10.36
C VAL A 303 -3.17 -28.58 11.02
N THR A 304 -2.86 -29.19 12.14
CA THR A 304 -1.52 -29.20 12.72
C THR A 304 -0.72 -30.29 12.03
N THR A 305 0.27 -29.95 11.27
CA THR A 305 1.31 -30.88 10.87
C THR A 305 2.26 -31.04 12.07
N GLU A 306 2.20 -32.17 12.75
CA GLU A 306 3.28 -32.57 13.63
C GLU A 306 4.45 -33.01 12.77
N GLY A 307 5.30 -32.05 12.39
CA GLY A 307 6.58 -32.34 11.77
C GLY A 307 7.48 -32.93 12.83
N LYS A 308 7.84 -34.22 12.72
CA LYS A 308 9.05 -34.69 13.36
C LYS A 308 10.21 -33.95 12.74
N ASN A 309 10.97 -33.22 13.55
CA ASN A 309 12.24 -32.65 13.10
C ASN A 309 13.15 -33.78 12.60
N GLY A 310 13.09 -34.03 11.34
CA GLY A 310 13.91 -35.02 10.62
C GLY A 310 15.12 -34.39 9.92
N GLY A 311 15.76 -33.39 10.54
CA GLY A 311 16.91 -32.74 9.96
C GLY A 311 16.55 -31.73 8.86
N ALA A 312 17.40 -31.52 7.89
CA ALA A 312 17.29 -30.52 6.84
C ALA A 312 16.05 -30.63 5.94
N GLU A 313 15.26 -31.67 6.07
CA GLU A 313 14.05 -31.90 5.27
C GLU A 313 12.81 -31.18 5.82
N SER A 314 12.89 -30.57 7.00
CA SER A 314 11.77 -29.87 7.65
C SER A 314 11.96 -28.35 7.71
N ALA A 315 12.85 -27.79 6.93
CA ALA A 315 13.04 -26.35 6.82
C ALA A 315 12.05 -25.74 5.81
N PHE A 316 10.83 -25.47 6.26
CA PHE A 316 9.88 -24.57 5.61
C PHE A 316 9.32 -23.57 6.61
#